data_9e4632ae2b77bbf1ffa7ab5f6d7010ae
#
_entry.id   9e4632ae2b77bbf1ffa7ab5f6d7010ae
#
_cell.length_a   1.000
_cell.length_b   1.000
_cell.length_c   1.000
_cell.angle_alpha   90.00
_cell.angle_beta   90.00
_cell.angle_gamma   90.00
#
_symmetry.space_group_name_H-M   'P 1'
#
loop_
_entity.id
_entity.type
_entity.pdbx_description
1 polymer ?
#
loop_
_entity_poly.entity_id
_entity_poly.type
_entity_poly.pdbx_seq_one_letter_code
_entity_poly.pdbx_strand_id
1 'polypeptide(L)'
;MHKNYLAIDIGASSGRHIVGWMENGVLRTEEVYRFPNSVRRVDGHLEWDIDSLFVHVKQGIREAFAKYPEIESLSIDTWAVDYVLLKDGQPLSPVYAYRDNRTQAVLNEVHSILPFETLYARTGIQFQPFNSIYQLYADKKAGRLAQAEDFLMIPEYLLWKFCGVKAREYTNATSTGLVNAQTKEYDPEILQDLGLPEAMFPKLTAPGTVLGPLKADIAAEVGGQTKVVLCATHDTASAVEGIPMEQGAAPFLSSGTWSLLGVKLATPITSPESRRANFTNEGGVGYIRYLKNIMGLWIIQCVQKQLGISFAEMVELAKTSTYTRIFDVNAARFSAPQDMRAEIRAALAETGEAPATDADLINSVYHSLAYCYGEAFRELEALTGQHWDKLYIAGGGAKNATLNELTAHYTGKQVVALPIEATAIGNLKIQMSIPEGGTL
;
A
#
# COMPACT_ATOMS: atom_id res chain seq x y z
N MET A 1 -15.30 -23.52 -21.11
CA MET A 1 -15.28 -22.06 -20.84
C MET A 1 -14.27 -21.85 -19.74
N HIS A 2 -13.50 -20.77 -19.79
CA HIS A 2 -12.60 -20.39 -18.70
C HIS A 2 -13.41 -19.67 -17.59
N LYS A 3 -12.95 -19.78 -16.35
CA LYS A 3 -13.51 -19.03 -15.22
C LYS A 3 -12.95 -17.61 -15.25
N ASN A 4 -13.80 -16.61 -15.09
CA ASN A 4 -13.41 -15.21 -14.97
C ASN A 4 -13.39 -14.79 -13.50
N TYR A 5 -12.44 -13.95 -13.14
CA TYR A 5 -12.26 -13.40 -11.80
C TYR A 5 -12.14 -11.90 -11.89
N LEU A 6 -12.65 -11.16 -10.92
CA LEU A 6 -12.61 -9.70 -10.92
C LEU A 6 -11.72 -9.19 -9.76
N ALA A 7 -10.61 -8.56 -10.11
CA ALA A 7 -9.79 -7.79 -9.17
C ALA A 7 -10.18 -6.31 -9.22
N ILE A 8 -10.37 -5.72 -8.04
CA ILE A 8 -10.66 -4.29 -7.85
C ILE A 8 -9.51 -3.71 -7.04
N ASP A 9 -8.62 -3.00 -7.72
CA ASP A 9 -7.40 -2.40 -7.16
C ASP A 9 -7.61 -0.89 -7.04
N ILE A 10 -7.62 -0.39 -5.80
CA ILE A 10 -7.88 1.02 -5.49
C ILE A 10 -6.67 1.63 -4.80
N GLY A 11 -5.88 2.38 -5.56
CA GLY A 11 -4.80 3.20 -5.00
C GLY A 11 -5.27 4.57 -4.52
N ALA A 12 -4.37 5.32 -3.90
CA ALA A 12 -4.65 6.65 -3.38
C ALA A 12 -4.98 7.71 -4.47
N SER A 13 -4.71 7.43 -5.74
CA SER A 13 -4.93 8.37 -6.86
C SER A 13 -5.88 7.85 -7.94
N SER A 14 -6.14 6.57 -8.01
CA SER A 14 -7.06 5.96 -8.98
C SER A 14 -7.46 4.55 -8.55
N GLY A 15 -8.64 4.10 -9.00
CA GLY A 15 -9.05 2.72 -8.88
C GLY A 15 -9.30 2.11 -10.25
N ARG A 16 -9.21 0.78 -10.35
CA ARG A 16 -9.43 0.02 -11.57
C ARG A 16 -10.06 -1.33 -11.29
N HIS A 17 -10.80 -1.81 -12.26
CA HIS A 17 -11.43 -3.12 -12.26
C HIS A 17 -10.82 -3.94 -13.39
N ILE A 18 -10.25 -5.07 -13.05
CA ILE A 18 -9.54 -5.93 -14.00
C ILE A 18 -10.15 -7.34 -13.94
N VAL A 19 -10.70 -7.78 -15.06
CA VAL A 19 -11.12 -9.17 -15.22
C VAL A 19 -9.92 -9.99 -15.65
N GLY A 20 -9.73 -11.16 -15.03
CA GLY A 20 -8.66 -12.09 -15.34
C GLY A 20 -9.15 -13.51 -15.51
N TRP A 21 -8.50 -14.26 -16.41
CA TRP A 21 -8.78 -15.68 -16.68
C TRP A 21 -7.52 -16.41 -17.12
N MET A 22 -7.52 -17.73 -16.97
CA MET A 22 -6.44 -18.57 -17.49
C MET A 22 -6.75 -19.01 -18.91
N GLU A 23 -5.84 -18.76 -19.84
CA GLU A 23 -5.90 -19.21 -21.22
C GLU A 23 -4.58 -19.92 -21.59
N ASN A 24 -4.68 -21.22 -21.89
CA ASN A 24 -3.51 -22.06 -22.22
C ASN A 24 -2.37 -21.98 -21.18
N GLY A 25 -2.71 -21.92 -19.88
CA GLY A 25 -1.74 -21.81 -18.79
C GLY A 25 -1.16 -20.41 -18.58
N VAL A 26 -1.62 -19.42 -19.33
CA VAL A 26 -1.21 -18.01 -19.21
C VAL A 26 -2.34 -17.18 -18.63
N LEU A 27 -2.05 -16.37 -17.63
CA LEU A 27 -3.01 -15.40 -17.09
C LEU A 27 -3.23 -14.28 -18.11
N ARG A 28 -4.49 -14.13 -18.55
CA ARG A 28 -4.95 -13.01 -19.35
C ARG A 28 -5.71 -12.03 -18.48
N THR A 29 -5.58 -10.75 -18.76
CA THR A 29 -6.24 -9.69 -18.00
C THR A 29 -6.81 -8.63 -18.93
N GLU A 30 -7.94 -8.05 -18.53
CA GLU A 30 -8.53 -6.92 -19.20
C GLU A 30 -9.06 -5.91 -18.20
N GLU A 31 -8.64 -4.64 -18.35
CA GLU A 31 -9.22 -3.53 -17.60
C GLU A 31 -10.59 -3.18 -18.17
N VAL A 32 -11.62 -3.28 -17.34
CA VAL A 32 -13.01 -3.02 -17.75
C VAL A 32 -13.53 -1.67 -17.25
N TYR A 33 -12.93 -1.12 -16.17
CA TYR A 33 -13.31 0.17 -15.64
C TYR A 33 -12.15 0.83 -14.88
N ARG A 34 -12.04 2.15 -14.99
CA ARG A 34 -11.07 2.97 -14.23
C ARG A 34 -11.74 4.25 -13.75
N PHE A 35 -11.36 4.70 -12.55
CA PHE A 35 -11.87 5.94 -11.96
C PHE A 35 -10.76 6.69 -11.22
N PRO A 36 -10.85 8.02 -11.11
CA PRO A 36 -9.94 8.81 -10.28
C PRO A 36 -10.31 8.61 -8.80
N ASN A 37 -9.29 8.62 -7.94
CA ASN A 37 -9.46 8.68 -6.50
C ASN A 37 -8.64 9.86 -5.95
N SER A 38 -9.17 10.57 -4.98
CA SER A 38 -8.47 11.68 -4.35
C SER A 38 -9.07 12.02 -2.99
N VAL A 39 -8.23 12.56 -2.12
CA VAL A 39 -8.69 13.13 -0.86
C VAL A 39 -9.41 14.45 -1.08
N ARG A 40 -10.39 14.75 -0.23
CA ARG A 40 -11.04 16.06 -0.14
C ARG A 40 -10.50 16.81 1.07
N ARG A 41 -10.40 18.13 0.96
CA ARG A 41 -10.11 18.99 2.11
C ARG A 41 -11.42 19.58 2.64
N VAL A 42 -11.78 19.22 3.87
CA VAL A 42 -13.00 19.66 4.53
C VAL A 42 -12.61 20.16 5.93
N ASP A 43 -12.98 21.38 6.27
CA ASP A 43 -12.71 22.02 7.56
C ASP A 43 -11.23 21.91 8.04
N GLY A 44 -10.30 21.97 7.08
CA GLY A 44 -8.85 21.88 7.33
C GLY A 44 -8.29 20.47 7.34
N HIS A 45 -9.13 19.44 7.37
CA HIS A 45 -8.75 18.02 7.35
C HIS A 45 -8.76 17.41 5.96
N LEU A 46 -8.02 16.31 5.79
CA LEU A 46 -8.03 15.49 4.59
C LEU A 46 -8.90 14.25 4.81
N GLU A 47 -9.89 14.05 3.94
CA GLU A 47 -10.89 13.00 4.06
C GLU A 47 -11.06 12.21 2.77
N TRP A 48 -11.42 10.93 2.91
CA TRP A 48 -11.87 10.09 1.80
C TRP A 48 -13.38 10.22 1.58
N ASP A 49 -13.79 10.29 0.32
CA ASP A 49 -15.20 10.16 -0.09
C ASP A 49 -15.55 8.68 -0.22
N ILE A 50 -15.87 8.05 0.90
CA ILE A 50 -16.14 6.61 0.94
C ILE A 50 -17.42 6.22 0.19
N ASP A 51 -18.39 7.12 0.10
CA ASP A 51 -19.63 6.89 -0.65
C ASP A 51 -19.35 6.95 -2.16
N SER A 52 -18.54 7.90 -2.61
CA SER A 52 -18.09 7.96 -4.01
C SER A 52 -17.28 6.72 -4.39
N LEU A 53 -16.40 6.23 -3.51
CA LEU A 53 -15.67 4.97 -3.74
C LEU A 53 -16.64 3.80 -3.93
N PHE A 54 -17.64 3.66 -3.07
CA PHE A 54 -18.63 2.60 -3.17
C PHE A 54 -19.43 2.66 -4.49
N VAL A 55 -19.81 3.87 -4.93
CA VAL A 55 -20.50 4.08 -6.22
C VAL A 55 -19.61 3.64 -7.38
N HIS A 56 -18.33 4.04 -7.40
CA HIS A 56 -17.38 3.65 -8.45
C HIS A 56 -17.12 2.15 -8.47
N VAL A 57 -17.01 1.51 -7.30
CA VAL A 57 -16.83 0.06 -7.22
C VAL A 57 -18.05 -0.67 -7.81
N LYS A 58 -19.26 -0.26 -7.46
CA LYS A 58 -20.49 -0.82 -8.06
C LYS A 58 -20.54 -0.64 -9.59
N GLN A 59 -20.20 0.56 -10.06
CA GLN A 59 -20.16 0.83 -11.50
C GLN A 59 -19.19 -0.11 -12.22
N GLY A 60 -17.98 -0.28 -11.70
CA GLY A 60 -17.01 -1.17 -12.33
C GLY A 60 -17.41 -2.66 -12.29
N ILE A 61 -18.10 -3.11 -11.24
CA ILE A 61 -18.68 -4.46 -11.19
C ILE A 61 -19.77 -4.62 -12.26
N ARG A 62 -20.61 -3.60 -12.46
CA ARG A 62 -21.64 -3.60 -13.51
C ARG A 62 -21.01 -3.69 -14.91
N GLU A 63 -19.96 -2.90 -15.19
CA GLU A 63 -19.22 -2.97 -16.45
C GLU A 63 -18.60 -4.36 -16.68
N ALA A 64 -18.07 -4.98 -15.60
CA ALA A 64 -17.52 -6.32 -15.66
C ALA A 64 -18.59 -7.35 -16.02
N PHE A 65 -19.77 -7.35 -15.38
CA PHE A 65 -20.87 -8.28 -15.70
C PHE A 65 -21.48 -8.03 -17.09
N ALA A 66 -21.53 -6.78 -17.55
CA ALA A 66 -22.03 -6.48 -18.91
C ALA A 66 -21.15 -7.15 -19.98
N LYS A 67 -19.85 -7.32 -19.74
CA LYS A 67 -18.91 -7.92 -20.67
C LYS A 67 -18.64 -9.40 -20.39
N TYR A 68 -18.64 -9.79 -19.13
CA TYR A 68 -18.35 -11.13 -18.63
C TYR A 68 -19.51 -11.59 -17.73
N PRO A 69 -20.59 -12.19 -18.31
CA PRO A 69 -21.79 -12.54 -17.52
C PRO A 69 -21.54 -13.53 -16.39
N GLU A 70 -20.47 -14.32 -16.47
CA GLU A 70 -20.07 -15.28 -15.45
C GLU A 70 -18.73 -14.86 -14.84
N ILE A 71 -18.77 -14.39 -13.58
CA ILE A 71 -17.61 -14.05 -12.76
C ILE A 71 -17.63 -14.97 -11.54
N GLU A 72 -16.59 -15.80 -11.37
CA GLU A 72 -16.46 -16.78 -10.28
C GLU A 72 -16.35 -16.11 -8.91
N SER A 73 -15.51 -15.07 -8.83
CA SER A 73 -15.33 -14.28 -7.61
C SER A 73 -14.86 -12.87 -7.91
N LEU A 74 -15.05 -11.99 -6.92
CA LEU A 74 -14.43 -10.67 -6.87
C LEU A 74 -13.70 -10.46 -5.56
N SER A 75 -12.68 -9.61 -5.59
CA SER A 75 -11.99 -9.11 -4.41
C SER A 75 -11.52 -7.68 -4.57
N ILE A 76 -11.33 -6.99 -3.44
CA ILE A 76 -10.91 -5.59 -3.37
C ILE A 76 -9.62 -5.51 -2.56
N ASP A 77 -8.62 -4.85 -3.11
CA ASP A 77 -7.46 -4.37 -2.36
C ASP A 77 -7.37 -2.85 -2.45
N THR A 78 -6.78 -2.24 -1.43
CA THR A 78 -6.60 -0.79 -1.36
C THR A 78 -5.26 -0.43 -0.73
N TRP A 79 -4.99 0.88 -0.63
CA TRP A 79 -3.93 1.39 0.22
C TRP A 79 -4.15 0.98 1.68
N ALA A 80 -3.10 1.02 2.48
CA ALA A 80 -3.10 0.60 3.88
C ALA A 80 -3.48 1.73 4.86
N VAL A 81 -3.49 1.41 6.13
CA VAL A 81 -3.58 2.24 7.34
C VAL A 81 -4.88 2.99 7.58
N ASP A 82 -5.69 3.26 6.55
CA ASP A 82 -6.94 3.98 6.68
C ASP A 82 -8.12 3.05 6.94
N TYR A 83 -9.10 3.55 7.68
CA TYR A 83 -10.22 2.76 8.18
C TYR A 83 -11.51 3.57 8.25
N VAL A 84 -12.60 2.86 8.41
CA VAL A 84 -13.93 3.38 8.67
C VAL A 84 -14.35 2.95 10.08
N LEU A 85 -14.67 3.92 10.93
CA LEU A 85 -15.39 3.65 12.19
C LEU A 85 -16.88 3.53 11.86
N LEU A 86 -17.58 2.59 12.49
CA LEU A 86 -19.00 2.36 12.27
C LEU A 86 -19.81 2.68 13.53
N LYS A 87 -20.98 3.23 13.32
CA LYS A 87 -22.05 3.40 14.32
C LYS A 87 -23.39 3.05 13.68
N ASP A 88 -24.19 2.23 14.34
CA ASP A 88 -25.48 1.77 13.81
C ASP A 88 -25.39 1.20 12.37
N GLY A 89 -24.27 0.52 12.06
CA GLY A 89 -24.00 -0.02 10.74
C GLY A 89 -23.75 1.03 9.64
N GLN A 90 -23.48 2.28 10.00
CA GLN A 90 -23.15 3.37 9.07
C GLN A 90 -21.76 3.94 9.37
N PRO A 91 -21.07 4.51 8.37
CA PRO A 91 -19.82 5.22 8.60
C PRO A 91 -19.96 6.36 9.59
N LEU A 92 -19.10 6.40 10.60
CA LEU A 92 -18.96 7.54 11.49
C LEU A 92 -18.03 8.57 10.82
N SER A 93 -18.64 9.51 10.10
CA SER A 93 -17.90 10.57 9.40
C SER A 93 -17.16 11.51 10.37
N PRO A 94 -16.04 12.13 9.91
CA PRO A 94 -15.37 11.93 8.63
C PRO A 94 -14.55 10.64 8.57
N VAL A 95 -14.25 10.12 7.36
CA VAL A 95 -13.27 9.09 7.12
C VAL A 95 -11.96 9.77 6.75
N TYR A 96 -11.05 9.88 7.71
CA TYR A 96 -9.81 10.61 7.53
C TYR A 96 -8.83 9.88 6.61
N ALA A 97 -8.10 10.67 5.82
CA ALA A 97 -7.01 10.14 5.00
C ALA A 97 -5.68 10.15 5.78
N TYR A 98 -4.84 9.17 5.53
CA TYR A 98 -3.54 9.00 6.21
C TYR A 98 -2.60 10.23 6.09
N ARG A 99 -2.78 11.07 5.08
CA ARG A 99 -2.01 12.31 4.90
C ARG A 99 -2.55 13.48 5.73
N ASP A 100 -3.62 13.28 6.51
CA ASP A 100 -4.09 14.29 7.45
C ASP A 100 -3.08 14.46 8.60
N ASN A 101 -2.86 15.68 9.03
CA ASN A 101 -1.86 15.99 10.05
C ASN A 101 -2.33 15.78 11.50
N ARG A 102 -3.58 15.32 11.72
CA ARG A 102 -4.19 15.16 13.06
C ARG A 102 -3.40 14.27 14.00
N THR A 103 -2.63 13.32 13.45
CA THR A 103 -1.81 12.39 14.22
C THR A 103 -0.58 13.03 14.85
N GLN A 104 -0.07 14.14 14.30
CA GLN A 104 1.13 14.80 14.83
C GLN A 104 0.98 15.21 16.30
N ALA A 105 -0.21 15.61 16.69
CA ALA A 105 -0.50 16.07 18.05
C ALA A 105 -0.45 14.94 19.11
N VAL A 106 -0.53 13.67 18.69
CA VAL A 106 -0.63 12.52 19.61
C VAL A 106 0.62 11.62 19.63
N LEU A 107 1.56 11.79 18.72
CA LEU A 107 2.75 10.92 18.63
C LEU A 107 3.52 10.81 19.92
N ASN A 108 3.85 11.95 20.53
CA ASN A 108 4.63 11.98 21.79
C ASN A 108 3.86 11.37 22.95
N GLU A 109 2.55 11.56 23.01
CA GLU A 109 1.70 10.98 24.06
C GLU A 109 1.64 9.45 23.92
N VAL A 110 1.42 8.94 22.72
CA VAL A 110 1.44 7.49 22.45
C VAL A 110 2.80 6.89 22.85
N HIS A 111 3.92 7.53 22.47
CA HIS A 111 5.24 7.02 22.81
C HIS A 111 5.62 7.19 24.28
N SER A 112 4.96 8.08 25.03
CA SER A 112 5.13 8.17 26.49
C SER A 112 4.42 7.02 27.22
N ILE A 113 3.33 6.51 26.66
CA ILE A 113 2.58 5.34 27.17
C ILE A 113 3.27 4.05 26.72
N LEU A 114 3.54 3.94 25.43
CA LEU A 114 4.16 2.79 24.80
C LEU A 114 5.38 3.23 23.98
N PRO A 115 6.60 3.16 24.55
CA PRO A 115 7.83 3.54 23.84
C PRO A 115 7.96 2.84 22.50
N PHE A 116 8.40 3.57 21.46
CA PHE A 116 8.45 3.02 20.09
C PHE A 116 9.30 1.77 19.99
N GLU A 117 10.36 1.64 20.76
CA GLU A 117 11.17 0.42 20.78
C GLU A 117 10.40 -0.81 21.30
N THR A 118 9.53 -0.62 22.31
CA THR A 118 8.63 -1.67 22.80
C THR A 118 7.58 -2.01 21.75
N LEU A 119 6.96 -0.99 21.15
CA LEU A 119 5.98 -1.17 20.09
C LEU A 119 6.60 -1.92 18.89
N TYR A 120 7.80 -1.51 18.45
CA TYR A 120 8.49 -2.17 17.35
C TYR A 120 8.89 -3.61 17.67
N ALA A 121 9.40 -3.87 18.88
CA ALA A 121 9.75 -5.23 19.31
C ALA A 121 8.56 -6.20 19.26
N ARG A 122 7.34 -5.70 19.50
CA ARG A 122 6.10 -6.48 19.47
C ARG A 122 5.52 -6.61 18.05
N THR A 123 5.46 -5.51 17.30
CA THR A 123 4.77 -5.47 16.00
C THR A 123 5.71 -5.57 14.81
N GLY A 124 6.96 -5.15 14.96
CA GLY A 124 7.92 -5.03 13.88
C GLY A 124 7.55 -3.97 12.82
N ILE A 125 6.56 -3.11 13.09
CA ILE A 125 6.07 -2.14 12.11
C ILE A 125 6.90 -0.86 12.13
N GLN A 126 7.35 -0.44 10.96
CA GLN A 126 8.08 0.79 10.69
C GLN A 126 7.32 2.01 11.27
N PHE A 127 8.06 2.94 11.87
CA PHE A 127 7.48 4.20 12.28
C PHE A 127 7.05 5.02 11.05
N GLN A 128 5.77 5.32 11.02
CA GLN A 128 5.18 6.33 10.15
C GLN A 128 4.14 7.10 10.95
N PRO A 129 4.13 8.44 10.93
CA PRO A 129 3.21 9.23 11.75
C PRO A 129 1.73 8.98 11.43
N PHE A 130 1.46 8.35 10.31
CA PHE A 130 0.11 8.03 9.83
C PHE A 130 -0.33 6.59 10.09
N ASN A 131 0.47 5.73 10.75
CA ASN A 131 0.02 4.38 11.08
C ASN A 131 -1.28 4.43 11.89
N SER A 132 -2.15 3.44 11.68
CA SER A 132 -3.51 3.43 12.24
C SER A 132 -3.52 3.56 13.77
N ILE A 133 -2.51 3.04 14.46
CA ILE A 133 -2.37 3.17 15.92
C ILE A 133 -2.43 4.65 16.37
N TYR A 134 -1.76 5.56 15.64
CA TYR A 134 -1.80 6.99 15.96
C TYR A 134 -3.12 7.63 15.54
N GLN A 135 -3.67 7.20 14.41
CA GLN A 135 -4.99 7.66 13.95
C GLN A 135 -6.09 7.28 14.95
N LEU A 136 -6.11 6.03 15.41
CA LEU A 136 -7.06 5.54 16.42
C LEU A 136 -6.90 6.25 17.75
N TYR A 137 -5.67 6.53 18.18
CA TYR A 137 -5.43 7.29 19.39
C TYR A 137 -5.91 8.73 19.26
N ALA A 138 -5.76 9.36 18.11
CA ALA A 138 -6.33 10.68 17.81
C ALA A 138 -7.85 10.64 17.83
N ASP A 139 -8.50 9.61 17.27
CA ASP A 139 -9.95 9.40 17.33
C ASP A 139 -10.45 9.17 18.78
N LYS A 140 -9.66 8.45 19.60
CA LYS A 140 -9.94 8.30 21.03
C LYS A 140 -9.94 9.66 21.74
N LYS A 141 -8.92 10.47 21.53
CA LYS A 141 -8.79 11.82 22.13
C LYS A 141 -9.92 12.75 21.70
N ALA A 142 -10.38 12.63 20.45
CA ALA A 142 -11.52 13.37 19.92
C ALA A 142 -12.89 12.83 20.36
N GLY A 143 -12.94 11.76 21.17
CA GLY A 143 -14.18 11.13 21.63
C GLY A 143 -14.92 10.33 20.55
N ARG A 144 -14.34 10.12 19.39
CA ARG A 144 -14.94 9.39 18.26
C ARG A 144 -15.02 7.88 18.53
N LEU A 145 -13.97 7.28 19.13
CA LEU A 145 -14.00 5.86 19.49
C LEU A 145 -15.09 5.53 20.50
N ALA A 146 -15.44 6.45 21.40
CA ALA A 146 -16.53 6.25 22.35
C ALA A 146 -17.92 6.21 21.68
N GLN A 147 -18.04 6.70 20.44
CA GLN A 147 -19.26 6.66 19.64
C GLN A 147 -19.30 5.49 18.66
N ALA A 148 -18.13 4.91 18.36
CA ALA A 148 -18.00 3.85 17.39
C ALA A 148 -18.30 2.48 18.03
N GLU A 149 -18.92 1.61 17.25
CA GLU A 149 -19.24 0.22 17.63
C GLU A 149 -18.28 -0.77 16.94
N ASP A 150 -17.66 -0.34 15.85
CA ASP A 150 -16.84 -1.21 15.03
C ASP A 150 -15.79 -0.43 14.23
N PHE A 151 -14.79 -1.16 13.76
CA PHE A 151 -13.65 -0.68 12.99
C PHE A 151 -13.41 -1.61 11.79
N LEU A 152 -13.34 -1.06 10.59
CA LEU A 152 -13.01 -1.80 9.35
C LEU A 152 -11.98 -1.03 8.55
N MET A 153 -10.92 -1.69 8.09
CA MET A 153 -10.05 -1.12 7.07
C MET A 153 -10.86 -0.82 5.80
N ILE A 154 -10.40 0.12 4.97
CA ILE A 154 -11.16 0.56 3.78
C ILE A 154 -11.62 -0.62 2.90
N PRO A 155 -10.74 -1.60 2.51
CA PRO A 155 -11.19 -2.71 1.66
C PRO A 155 -12.18 -3.63 2.37
N GLU A 156 -12.01 -3.84 3.68
CA GLU A 156 -12.93 -4.65 4.50
C GLU A 156 -14.31 -4.01 4.58
N TYR A 157 -14.36 -2.68 4.75
CA TYR A 157 -15.61 -1.92 4.72
C TYR A 157 -16.32 -2.10 3.37
N LEU A 158 -15.61 -1.93 2.26
CA LEU A 158 -16.19 -2.09 0.94
C LEU A 158 -16.70 -3.52 0.73
N LEU A 159 -15.89 -4.55 1.03
CA LEU A 159 -16.29 -5.96 0.92
C LEU A 159 -17.51 -6.28 1.77
N TRP A 160 -17.55 -5.79 3.02
CA TRP A 160 -18.72 -5.93 3.89
C TRP A 160 -19.99 -5.31 3.28
N LYS A 161 -19.88 -4.14 2.68
CA LYS A 161 -21.03 -3.49 1.98
C LYS A 161 -21.58 -4.38 0.88
N PHE A 162 -20.72 -5.17 0.21
CA PHE A 162 -21.10 -6.05 -0.89
C PHE A 162 -21.69 -7.39 -0.42
N CYS A 163 -21.13 -8.04 0.59
CA CYS A 163 -21.56 -9.38 1.00
C CYS A 163 -22.26 -9.44 2.37
N GLY A 164 -22.21 -8.38 3.17
CA GLY A 164 -22.78 -8.34 4.52
C GLY A 164 -21.93 -9.05 5.59
N VAL A 165 -20.81 -9.62 5.25
CA VAL A 165 -19.90 -10.32 6.19
C VAL A 165 -18.72 -9.41 6.52
N LYS A 166 -18.52 -9.13 7.82
CA LYS A 166 -17.37 -8.40 8.34
C LYS A 166 -16.21 -9.35 8.57
N ALA A 167 -15.03 -8.99 8.11
CA ALA A 167 -13.78 -9.70 8.34
C ALA A 167 -12.66 -8.70 8.62
N ARG A 168 -11.57 -9.15 9.24
CA ARG A 168 -10.34 -8.39 9.48
C ARG A 168 -9.22 -9.12 8.77
N GLU A 169 -8.78 -8.58 7.63
CA GLU A 169 -7.80 -9.28 6.81
C GLU A 169 -6.37 -9.02 7.32
N TYR A 170 -5.62 -10.10 7.47
CA TYR A 170 -4.30 -10.10 8.11
C TYR A 170 -3.29 -9.15 7.46
N THR A 171 -3.18 -9.13 6.13
CA THR A 171 -2.12 -8.37 5.47
C THR A 171 -2.29 -6.86 5.65
N ASN A 172 -3.53 -6.38 5.61
CA ASN A 172 -3.83 -4.97 5.85
C ASN A 172 -3.82 -4.64 7.36
N ALA A 173 -4.34 -5.53 8.20
CA ALA A 173 -4.34 -5.35 9.65
C ALA A 173 -2.93 -5.12 10.21
N THR A 174 -1.88 -5.77 9.65
CA THR A 174 -0.49 -5.54 10.11
C THR A 174 -0.03 -4.10 9.93
N SER A 175 -0.53 -3.39 8.92
CA SER A 175 -0.18 -1.97 8.69
C SER A 175 -0.67 -1.04 9.81
N THR A 176 -1.60 -1.50 10.64
CA THR A 176 -2.15 -0.71 11.74
C THR A 176 -1.13 -0.39 12.84
N GLY A 177 -0.08 -1.21 13.00
CA GLY A 177 0.82 -1.16 14.15
C GLY A 177 0.21 -1.74 15.43
N LEU A 178 -0.87 -2.53 15.31
CA LEU A 178 -1.57 -3.17 16.44
C LEU A 178 -1.43 -4.70 16.45
N VAL A 179 -0.90 -5.30 15.38
CA VAL A 179 -0.77 -6.75 15.24
C VAL A 179 0.60 -7.19 15.77
N ASN A 180 0.62 -8.18 16.65
CA ASN A 180 1.84 -8.78 17.16
C ASN A 180 2.48 -9.65 16.07
N ALA A 181 3.74 -9.40 15.76
CA ALA A 181 4.46 -10.07 14.68
C ALA A 181 4.64 -11.60 14.90
N GLN A 182 4.65 -12.05 16.15
CA GLN A 182 4.84 -13.47 16.49
C GLN A 182 3.52 -14.25 16.50
N THR A 183 2.49 -13.66 17.15
CA THR A 183 1.18 -14.32 17.27
C THR A 183 0.33 -14.16 16.03
N LYS A 184 0.62 -13.14 15.20
CA LYS A 184 -0.14 -12.74 14.00
C LYS A 184 -1.61 -12.38 14.29
N GLU A 185 -1.88 -11.92 15.50
CA GLU A 185 -3.18 -11.43 15.97
C GLU A 185 -3.02 -10.01 16.55
N TYR A 186 -4.12 -9.31 16.73
CA TYR A 186 -4.09 -8.02 17.45
C TYR A 186 -3.49 -8.22 18.83
N ASP A 187 -2.59 -7.32 19.22
CA ASP A 187 -1.86 -7.39 20.48
C ASP A 187 -2.70 -6.82 21.64
N PRO A 188 -3.17 -7.67 22.58
CA PRO A 188 -4.07 -7.20 23.65
C PRO A 188 -3.40 -6.21 24.60
N GLU A 189 -2.07 -6.32 24.83
CA GLU A 189 -1.37 -5.37 25.69
C GLU A 189 -1.28 -3.98 25.03
N ILE A 190 -1.02 -3.91 23.72
CA ILE A 190 -1.03 -2.63 22.99
C ILE A 190 -2.42 -2.00 23.05
N LEU A 191 -3.48 -2.79 22.84
CA LEU A 191 -4.85 -2.30 22.92
C LEU A 191 -5.17 -1.77 24.32
N GLN A 192 -4.78 -2.51 25.36
CA GLN A 192 -4.99 -2.14 26.77
C GLN A 192 -4.22 -0.87 27.13
N ASP A 193 -2.92 -0.81 26.84
CA ASP A 193 -2.04 0.32 27.20
C ASP A 193 -2.55 1.63 26.58
N LEU A 194 -3.02 1.57 25.33
CA LEU A 194 -3.57 2.73 24.64
C LEU A 194 -5.07 2.96 24.94
N GLY A 195 -5.70 2.05 25.68
CA GLY A 195 -7.15 2.11 25.99
C GLY A 195 -8.01 2.10 24.75
N LEU A 196 -7.66 1.25 23.77
CA LEU A 196 -8.45 0.98 22.59
C LEU A 196 -9.47 -0.13 22.89
N PRO A 197 -10.71 -0.03 22.39
CA PRO A 197 -11.76 -1.02 22.70
C PRO A 197 -11.44 -2.38 22.06
N GLU A 198 -11.06 -3.37 22.84
CA GLU A 198 -10.67 -4.71 22.37
C GLU A 198 -11.76 -5.37 21.49
N ALA A 199 -13.05 -5.12 21.79
CA ALA A 199 -14.16 -5.66 21.02
C ALA A 199 -14.19 -5.25 19.54
N MET A 200 -13.50 -4.15 19.16
CA MET A 200 -13.37 -3.72 17.77
C MET A 200 -12.31 -4.50 16.98
N PHE A 201 -11.47 -5.27 17.67
CA PHE A 201 -10.29 -5.97 17.12
C PHE A 201 -10.42 -7.49 17.28
N PRO A 202 -11.41 -8.12 16.62
CA PRO A 202 -11.60 -9.57 16.70
C PRO A 202 -10.48 -10.31 15.97
N LYS A 203 -10.51 -11.63 16.02
CA LYS A 203 -9.57 -12.52 15.34
C LYS A 203 -9.39 -12.15 13.86
N LEU A 204 -8.15 -12.19 13.41
CA LEU A 204 -7.79 -11.92 12.03
C LEU A 204 -8.17 -13.07 11.09
N THR A 205 -8.45 -12.73 9.85
CA THR A 205 -8.82 -13.65 8.77
C THR A 205 -7.69 -13.69 7.73
N ALA A 206 -7.34 -14.89 7.31
CA ALA A 206 -6.31 -15.08 6.30
C ALA A 206 -6.80 -14.62 4.89
N PRO A 207 -5.89 -14.12 4.04
CA PRO A 207 -6.20 -13.95 2.62
C PRO A 207 -6.58 -15.29 1.97
N GLY A 208 -7.38 -15.26 0.92
CA GLY A 208 -7.92 -16.46 0.27
C GLY A 208 -9.20 -16.98 0.93
N THR A 209 -9.78 -16.27 1.90
CA THR A 209 -11.04 -16.67 2.54
C THR A 209 -12.25 -16.21 1.73
N VAL A 210 -13.20 -17.11 1.48
CA VAL A 210 -14.49 -16.79 0.85
C VAL A 210 -15.42 -16.21 1.91
N LEU A 211 -15.89 -14.98 1.71
CA LEU A 211 -16.83 -14.31 2.62
C LEU A 211 -18.29 -14.70 2.36
N GLY A 212 -18.64 -14.95 1.13
CA GLY A 212 -20.00 -15.31 0.73
C GLY A 212 -20.41 -14.69 -0.61
N PRO A 213 -21.68 -14.85 -1.01
CA PRO A 213 -22.20 -14.24 -2.23
C PRO A 213 -22.42 -12.73 -2.06
N LEU A 214 -22.56 -12.01 -3.18
CA LEU A 214 -23.11 -10.65 -3.15
C LEU A 214 -24.50 -10.66 -2.49
N LYS A 215 -24.82 -9.58 -1.76
CA LYS A 215 -26.21 -9.37 -1.28
C LYS A 215 -27.17 -9.29 -2.47
N ALA A 216 -28.39 -9.77 -2.29
CA ALA A 216 -29.37 -9.88 -3.37
C ALA A 216 -29.70 -8.51 -4.02
N ASP A 217 -29.78 -7.45 -3.25
CA ASP A 217 -29.98 -6.08 -3.73
C ASP A 217 -28.81 -5.58 -4.57
N ILE A 218 -27.59 -5.86 -4.13
CA ILE A 218 -26.35 -5.52 -4.86
C ILE A 218 -26.26 -6.33 -6.16
N ALA A 219 -26.49 -7.65 -6.10
CA ALA A 219 -26.46 -8.52 -7.29
C ALA A 219 -27.45 -8.06 -8.36
N ALA A 220 -28.67 -7.66 -7.95
CA ALA A 220 -29.67 -7.11 -8.86
C ALA A 220 -29.22 -5.77 -9.46
N GLU A 221 -28.59 -4.91 -8.68
CA GLU A 221 -28.11 -3.60 -9.13
C GLU A 221 -26.94 -3.73 -10.12
N VAL A 222 -25.99 -4.64 -9.87
CA VAL A 222 -24.79 -4.80 -10.72
C VAL A 222 -25.00 -5.76 -11.89
N GLY A 223 -26.12 -6.47 -11.93
CA GLY A 223 -26.51 -7.32 -13.08
C GLY A 223 -25.94 -8.73 -13.04
N GLY A 224 -25.48 -9.23 -11.89
CA GLY A 224 -24.95 -10.60 -11.76
C GLY A 224 -24.63 -11.00 -10.35
N GLN A 225 -24.45 -12.32 -10.12
CA GLN A 225 -24.09 -12.90 -8.84
C GLN A 225 -22.68 -13.48 -8.89
N THR A 226 -21.91 -13.26 -7.82
CA THR A 226 -20.55 -13.78 -7.68
C THR A 226 -20.19 -13.94 -6.19
N LYS A 227 -19.11 -14.69 -5.92
CA LYS A 227 -18.54 -14.80 -4.57
C LYS A 227 -17.66 -13.59 -4.26
N VAL A 228 -17.74 -13.10 -3.04
CA VAL A 228 -16.84 -12.10 -2.48
C VAL A 228 -15.75 -12.82 -1.70
N VAL A 229 -14.50 -12.50 -1.99
CA VAL A 229 -13.33 -13.17 -1.44
C VAL A 229 -12.40 -12.13 -0.81
N LEU A 230 -11.71 -12.49 0.26
CA LEU A 230 -10.56 -11.74 0.76
C LEU A 230 -9.33 -12.11 -0.08
N CYS A 231 -8.78 -11.18 -0.85
CA CYS A 231 -7.40 -11.29 -1.31
C CYS A 231 -6.42 -10.84 -0.19
N ALA A 232 -5.18 -10.59 -0.49
CA ALA A 232 -4.30 -9.78 0.34
C ALA A 232 -4.74 -8.32 0.15
N THR A 233 -5.56 -7.80 1.08
CA THR A 233 -6.31 -6.54 0.87
C THR A 233 -5.45 -5.28 0.96
N HIS A 234 -4.19 -5.37 1.42
CA HIS A 234 -3.19 -4.33 1.23
C HIS A 234 -2.62 -4.45 -0.20
N ASP A 235 -2.75 -3.40 -1.02
CA ASP A 235 -2.33 -3.36 -2.43
C ASP A 235 -0.90 -3.89 -2.66
N THR A 236 0.03 -3.52 -1.77
CA THR A 236 1.41 -4.02 -1.84
C THR A 236 1.52 -5.51 -1.52
N ALA A 237 0.68 -6.06 -0.64
CA ALA A 237 0.67 -7.49 -0.37
C ALA A 237 0.20 -8.27 -1.60
N SER A 238 -0.86 -7.79 -2.25
CA SER A 238 -1.30 -8.30 -3.55
C SER A 238 -0.22 -8.13 -4.62
N ALA A 239 0.45 -6.97 -4.70
CA ALA A 239 1.51 -6.73 -5.68
C ALA A 239 2.65 -7.75 -5.57
N VAL A 240 3.07 -8.10 -4.36
CA VAL A 240 4.13 -9.09 -4.14
C VAL A 240 3.74 -10.48 -4.65
N GLU A 241 2.46 -10.87 -4.57
CA GLU A 241 1.95 -12.11 -5.18
C GLU A 241 1.89 -12.03 -6.72
N GLY A 242 1.72 -10.82 -7.26
CA GLY A 242 1.72 -10.58 -8.70
C GLY A 242 3.09 -10.74 -9.35
N ILE A 243 4.18 -10.48 -8.64
CA ILE A 243 5.53 -10.53 -9.17
C ILE A 243 5.94 -11.98 -9.45
N PRO A 244 6.31 -12.34 -10.69
CA PRO A 244 6.77 -13.69 -11.03
C PRO A 244 8.25 -13.89 -10.62
N MET A 245 8.50 -13.89 -9.30
CA MET A 245 9.83 -14.16 -8.77
C MET A 245 10.21 -15.61 -8.98
N GLU A 246 11.49 -15.85 -9.35
CA GLU A 246 12.07 -17.20 -9.34
C GLU A 246 11.93 -17.82 -7.95
N GLN A 247 11.97 -19.17 -7.86
CA GLN A 247 11.84 -19.87 -6.59
C GLN A 247 12.89 -19.37 -5.58
N GLY A 248 12.40 -19.01 -4.39
CA GLY A 248 13.18 -18.43 -3.29
C GLY A 248 12.72 -17.02 -2.92
N ALA A 249 13.26 -16.52 -1.82
CA ALA A 249 13.00 -15.15 -1.36
C ALA A 249 13.84 -14.16 -2.18
N ALA A 250 13.37 -13.76 -3.36
CA ALA A 250 14.02 -12.72 -4.15
C ALA A 250 13.57 -11.34 -3.68
N PRO A 251 14.46 -10.34 -3.63
CA PRO A 251 14.10 -8.98 -3.32
C PRO A 251 13.19 -8.37 -4.39
N PHE A 252 12.25 -7.60 -3.91
CA PHE A 252 11.32 -6.85 -4.75
C PHE A 252 11.34 -5.35 -4.43
N LEU A 253 11.01 -4.53 -5.41
CA LEU A 253 10.70 -3.12 -5.28
C LEU A 253 9.33 -2.86 -5.91
N SER A 254 8.31 -2.67 -5.09
CA SER A 254 7.02 -2.16 -5.54
C SER A 254 7.14 -0.65 -5.71
N SER A 255 7.32 -0.19 -6.95
CA SER A 255 7.61 1.21 -7.28
C SER A 255 6.34 1.92 -7.74
N GLY A 256 5.70 2.62 -6.83
CA GLY A 256 4.51 3.43 -7.02
C GLY A 256 4.67 4.82 -6.40
N THR A 257 3.57 5.41 -5.91
CA THR A 257 3.61 6.66 -5.12
C THR A 257 4.57 6.52 -3.94
N TRP A 258 4.52 5.39 -3.23
CA TRP A 258 5.56 4.87 -2.34
C TRP A 258 6.41 3.85 -3.09
N SER A 259 7.65 3.67 -2.64
CA SER A 259 8.54 2.60 -3.09
C SER A 259 8.80 1.66 -1.92
N LEU A 260 8.37 0.40 -2.05
CA LEU A 260 8.48 -0.59 -1.00
C LEU A 260 9.51 -1.64 -1.43
N LEU A 261 10.70 -1.57 -0.83
CA LEU A 261 11.83 -2.47 -1.10
C LEU A 261 11.92 -3.52 -0.01
N GLY A 262 11.86 -4.81 -0.36
CA GLY A 262 11.89 -5.86 0.63
C GLY A 262 12.00 -7.27 0.08
N VAL A 263 11.76 -8.24 0.96
CA VAL A 263 11.86 -9.67 0.70
C VAL A 263 10.78 -10.45 1.46
N LYS A 264 10.47 -11.66 1.02
CA LYS A 264 9.60 -12.61 1.74
C LYS A 264 10.43 -13.35 2.80
N LEU A 265 9.98 -13.33 4.07
CA LEU A 265 10.61 -14.08 5.17
C LEU A 265 9.60 -15.01 5.85
N ALA A 266 10.08 -16.13 6.37
CA ALA A 266 9.25 -17.05 7.15
C ALA A 266 8.93 -16.51 8.55
N THR A 267 9.87 -15.74 9.14
CA THR A 267 9.79 -15.19 10.49
C THR A 267 10.10 -13.71 10.50
N PRO A 268 9.50 -12.91 11.40
CA PRO A 268 9.76 -11.49 11.50
C PRO A 268 11.15 -11.17 12.07
N ILE A 269 11.72 -10.04 11.69
CA ILE A 269 12.95 -9.47 12.26
C ILE A 269 12.57 -8.20 13.02
N THR A 270 12.50 -8.27 14.36
CA THR A 270 12.09 -7.17 15.22
C THR A 270 13.25 -6.64 16.08
N SER A 271 14.50 -6.85 15.64
CA SER A 271 15.70 -6.45 16.37
C SER A 271 15.86 -4.93 16.45
N PRO A 272 16.66 -4.43 17.43
CA PRO A 272 16.99 -3.01 17.50
C PRO A 272 17.66 -2.48 16.22
N GLU A 273 18.43 -3.30 15.51
CA GLU A 273 19.08 -2.96 14.24
C GLU A 273 18.03 -2.72 13.15
N SER A 274 17.05 -3.65 13.02
CA SER A 274 15.94 -3.53 12.09
C SER A 274 15.10 -2.28 12.37
N ARG A 275 14.84 -1.98 13.65
CA ARG A 275 14.16 -0.75 14.08
C ARG A 275 14.94 0.50 13.67
N ARG A 276 16.26 0.55 13.91
CA ARG A 276 17.08 1.71 13.52
C ARG A 276 17.13 1.92 12.01
N ALA A 277 17.19 0.84 11.26
CA ALA A 277 17.12 0.89 9.79
C ALA A 277 15.70 1.17 9.27
N ASN A 278 14.70 1.23 10.15
CA ASN A 278 13.30 1.52 9.86
C ASN A 278 12.69 0.54 8.85
N PHE A 279 12.95 -0.76 9.01
CA PHE A 279 12.26 -1.82 8.27
C PHE A 279 10.96 -2.20 8.96
N THR A 280 10.02 -2.77 8.19
CA THR A 280 8.70 -3.20 8.64
C THR A 280 8.48 -4.68 8.36
N ASN A 281 7.72 -5.36 9.23
CA ASN A 281 7.35 -6.76 9.14
C ASN A 281 5.85 -6.88 8.87
N GLU A 282 5.44 -6.58 7.64
CA GLU A 282 4.02 -6.61 7.26
C GLU A 282 3.58 -8.02 6.83
N GLY A 283 2.30 -8.33 7.01
CA GLY A 283 1.73 -9.61 6.62
C GLY A 283 1.75 -9.85 5.12
N GLY A 284 2.07 -11.07 4.71
CA GLY A 284 1.92 -11.61 3.36
C GLY A 284 1.03 -12.86 3.37
N VAL A 285 0.90 -13.52 2.24
CA VAL A 285 0.13 -14.77 2.10
C VAL A 285 0.97 -15.94 2.61
N GLY A 286 0.87 -16.21 3.92
CA GLY A 286 1.64 -17.28 4.58
C GLY A 286 3.10 -16.93 4.93
N TYR A 287 3.54 -15.69 4.74
CA TYR A 287 4.89 -15.23 5.05
C TYR A 287 4.86 -13.80 5.60
N ILE A 288 6.02 -13.27 5.98
CA ILE A 288 6.23 -11.86 6.35
C ILE A 288 6.84 -11.12 5.16
N ARG A 289 6.24 -10.01 4.78
CA ARG A 289 6.85 -9.02 3.89
C ARG A 289 7.79 -8.16 4.73
N TYR A 290 9.07 -8.50 4.75
CA TYR A 290 10.08 -7.69 5.40
C TYR A 290 10.57 -6.62 4.44
N LEU A 291 10.20 -5.38 4.66
CA LEU A 291 10.42 -4.31 3.69
C LEU A 291 10.65 -2.95 4.36
N LYS A 292 11.10 -1.99 3.56
CA LYS A 292 11.24 -0.59 3.92
C LYS A 292 10.37 0.26 3.01
N ASN A 293 9.49 1.08 3.59
CA ASN A 293 8.75 2.09 2.87
C ASN A 293 9.66 3.30 2.63
N ILE A 294 9.84 3.65 1.37
CA ILE A 294 10.66 4.76 0.91
C ILE A 294 9.73 5.74 0.19
N MET A 295 9.93 7.03 0.35
CA MET A 295 9.26 8.02 -0.48
C MET A 295 9.59 7.71 -1.95
N GLY A 296 8.56 7.42 -2.74
CA GLY A 296 8.73 6.91 -4.09
C GLY A 296 8.48 7.96 -5.18
N LEU A 297 7.70 7.56 -6.18
CA LEU A 297 7.40 8.41 -7.33
C LEU A 297 6.54 9.63 -6.99
N TRP A 298 6.05 9.76 -5.76
CA TRP A 298 5.35 10.95 -5.28
C TRP A 298 6.13 12.24 -5.57
N ILE A 299 7.45 12.23 -5.31
CA ILE A 299 8.31 13.39 -5.58
C ILE A 299 8.28 13.73 -7.08
N ILE A 300 8.49 12.71 -7.93
CA ILE A 300 8.46 12.85 -9.39
C ILE A 300 7.08 13.31 -9.88
N GLN A 301 6.00 12.76 -9.33
CA GLN A 301 4.62 13.15 -9.69
C GLN A 301 4.33 14.62 -9.34
N CYS A 302 4.78 15.08 -8.18
CA CYS A 302 4.65 16.49 -7.80
C CYS A 302 5.44 17.42 -8.72
N VAL A 303 6.70 17.08 -9.02
CA VAL A 303 7.54 17.87 -9.94
C VAL A 303 6.92 17.88 -11.33
N GLN A 304 6.47 16.74 -11.84
CA GLN A 304 5.80 16.59 -13.13
C GLN A 304 4.57 17.51 -13.23
N LYS A 305 3.71 17.47 -12.21
CA LYS A 305 2.51 18.32 -12.15
C LYS A 305 2.86 19.81 -12.13
N GLN A 306 3.89 20.21 -11.39
CA GLN A 306 4.33 21.61 -11.30
C GLN A 306 4.97 22.12 -12.58
N LEU A 307 5.65 21.24 -13.34
CA LEU A 307 6.25 21.60 -14.64
C LEU A 307 5.24 21.55 -15.79
N GLY A 308 4.14 20.79 -15.64
CA GLY A 308 3.14 20.63 -16.70
C GLY A 308 3.64 19.85 -17.91
N ILE A 309 4.65 18.99 -17.76
CA ILE A 309 5.24 18.16 -18.81
C ILE A 309 4.94 16.68 -18.56
N SER A 310 5.08 15.83 -19.56
CA SER A 310 4.90 14.37 -19.43
C SER A 310 6.08 13.71 -18.71
N PHE A 311 5.87 12.50 -18.19
CA PHE A 311 6.95 11.69 -17.62
C PHE A 311 8.04 11.34 -18.64
N ALA A 312 7.68 11.16 -19.91
CA ALA A 312 8.65 10.92 -20.98
C ALA A 312 9.54 12.15 -21.20
N GLU A 313 8.96 13.34 -21.24
CA GLU A 313 9.72 14.60 -21.34
C GLU A 313 10.62 14.81 -20.13
N MET A 314 10.19 14.46 -18.93
CA MET A 314 11.04 14.52 -17.73
C MET A 314 12.28 13.62 -17.87
N VAL A 315 12.12 12.39 -18.37
CA VAL A 315 13.23 11.46 -18.60
C VAL A 315 14.20 12.04 -19.61
N GLU A 316 13.71 12.56 -20.74
CA GLU A 316 14.59 13.17 -21.76
C GLU A 316 15.30 14.42 -21.24
N LEU A 317 14.61 15.25 -20.45
CA LEU A 317 15.20 16.42 -19.83
C LEU A 317 16.30 16.05 -18.83
N ALA A 318 16.08 15.04 -17.99
CA ALA A 318 17.07 14.55 -17.03
C ALA A 318 18.37 14.10 -17.71
N LYS A 319 18.27 13.45 -18.88
CA LYS A 319 19.45 12.97 -19.66
C LYS A 319 20.36 14.11 -20.14
N THR A 320 19.87 15.34 -20.20
CA THR A 320 20.66 16.52 -20.59
C THR A 320 21.52 17.07 -19.46
N SER A 321 21.30 16.61 -18.22
CA SER A 321 22.00 17.08 -17.03
C SER A 321 23.12 16.13 -16.60
N THR A 322 24.20 16.71 -16.10
CA THR A 322 25.29 16.00 -15.40
C THR A 322 25.24 16.20 -13.89
N TYR A 323 24.23 16.85 -13.38
CA TYR A 323 24.04 17.14 -11.96
C TYR A 323 23.52 15.90 -11.22
N THR A 324 24.37 15.25 -10.41
CA THR A 324 24.09 13.98 -9.74
C THR A 324 24.06 14.08 -8.22
N ARG A 325 23.97 15.31 -7.66
CA ARG A 325 23.84 15.48 -6.20
C ARG A 325 22.54 14.86 -5.69
N ILE A 326 22.62 14.32 -4.50
CA ILE A 326 21.52 13.59 -3.85
C ILE A 326 21.05 14.33 -2.60
N PHE A 327 19.80 14.09 -2.24
CA PHE A 327 19.15 14.52 -0.99
C PHE A 327 18.41 13.34 -0.36
N ASP A 328 18.10 13.45 0.94
CA ASP A 328 17.29 12.45 1.63
C ASP A 328 15.83 12.55 1.16
N VAL A 329 15.42 11.59 0.32
CA VAL A 329 14.06 11.51 -0.21
C VAL A 329 13.00 11.26 0.87
N ASN A 330 13.39 10.71 2.02
CA ASN A 330 12.48 10.40 3.14
C ASN A 330 12.30 11.57 4.13
N ALA A 331 12.99 12.70 3.91
CA ALA A 331 12.85 13.85 4.78
C ALA A 331 11.39 14.34 4.84
N ALA A 332 10.92 14.70 6.03
CA ALA A 332 9.52 15.05 6.30
C ALA A 332 8.99 16.20 5.40
N ARG A 333 9.88 17.10 4.95
CA ARG A 333 9.54 18.20 4.04
C ARG A 333 8.91 17.74 2.72
N PHE A 334 9.17 16.51 2.27
CA PHE A 334 8.66 15.97 1.01
C PHE A 334 7.32 15.24 1.13
N SER A 335 6.76 15.10 2.33
CA SER A 335 5.52 14.33 2.55
C SER A 335 4.29 15.01 1.92
N ALA A 336 4.14 16.32 2.08
CA ALA A 336 3.03 17.11 1.54
C ALA A 336 3.39 18.59 1.35
N PRO A 337 4.45 18.93 0.59
CA PRO A 337 4.87 20.31 0.41
C PRO A 337 3.89 21.11 -0.47
N GLN A 338 3.81 22.41 -0.26
CA GLN A 338 3.10 23.30 -1.18
C GLN A 338 3.84 23.45 -2.52
N ASP A 339 5.16 23.46 -2.48
CA ASP A 339 6.03 23.53 -3.66
C ASP A 339 7.17 22.50 -3.51
N MET A 340 7.04 21.37 -4.18
CA MET A 340 8.03 20.28 -4.17
C MET A 340 9.36 20.72 -4.76
N ARG A 341 9.35 21.52 -5.82
CA ARG A 341 10.57 21.99 -6.50
C ARG A 341 11.37 22.93 -5.59
N ALA A 342 10.69 23.81 -4.87
CA ALA A 342 11.33 24.69 -3.90
C ALA A 342 11.97 23.90 -2.76
N GLU A 343 11.28 22.89 -2.22
CA GLU A 343 11.81 22.04 -1.16
C GLU A 343 13.03 21.22 -1.61
N ILE A 344 13.02 20.69 -2.85
CA ILE A 344 14.19 19.97 -3.40
C ILE A 344 15.39 20.92 -3.54
N ARG A 345 15.18 22.14 -4.09
CA ARG A 345 16.25 23.12 -4.22
C ARG A 345 16.83 23.52 -2.86
N ALA A 346 15.97 23.71 -1.86
CA ALA A 346 16.39 24.04 -0.50
C ALA A 346 17.20 22.90 0.12
N ALA A 347 16.73 21.66 0.01
CA ALA A 347 17.45 20.49 0.55
C ALA A 347 18.84 20.32 -0.07
N LEU A 348 18.97 20.52 -1.38
CA LEU A 348 20.25 20.44 -2.08
C LEU A 348 21.18 21.60 -1.71
N ALA A 349 20.64 22.81 -1.54
CA ALA A 349 21.41 23.98 -1.10
C ALA A 349 22.00 23.81 0.30
N GLU A 350 21.33 23.11 1.19
CA GLU A 350 21.82 22.81 2.55
C GLU A 350 23.09 21.93 2.55
N THR A 351 23.28 21.11 1.51
CA THR A 351 24.40 20.15 1.42
C THR A 351 25.42 20.52 0.34
N GLY A 352 25.19 21.62 -0.41
CA GLY A 352 26.07 22.05 -1.47
C GLY A 352 25.44 23.07 -2.40
N GLU A 353 25.64 22.92 -3.71
CA GLU A 353 25.11 23.81 -4.72
C GLU A 353 23.71 23.36 -5.14
N ALA A 354 22.75 24.30 -5.15
CA ALA A 354 21.40 24.05 -5.64
C ALA A 354 21.38 23.79 -7.17
N PRO A 355 20.43 22.98 -7.66
CA PRO A 355 20.29 22.75 -9.10
C PRO A 355 19.96 24.06 -9.84
N ALA A 356 20.71 24.35 -10.91
CA ALA A 356 20.54 25.56 -11.69
C ALA A 356 19.31 25.50 -12.61
N THR A 357 19.03 24.30 -13.16
CA THR A 357 17.96 24.07 -14.13
C THR A 357 16.95 23.05 -13.62
N ASP A 358 15.82 22.93 -14.32
CA ASP A 358 14.86 21.86 -14.04
C ASP A 358 15.39 20.47 -14.47
N ALA A 359 16.27 20.42 -15.47
CA ALA A 359 16.99 19.20 -15.83
C ALA A 359 17.84 18.69 -14.67
N ASP A 360 18.60 19.58 -14.02
CA ASP A 360 19.43 19.25 -12.85
C ASP A 360 18.58 18.76 -11.67
N LEU A 361 17.46 19.46 -11.43
CA LEU A 361 16.53 19.08 -10.36
C LEU A 361 15.96 17.68 -10.59
N ILE A 362 15.45 17.40 -11.80
CA ILE A 362 14.86 16.09 -12.12
C ILE A 362 15.92 14.98 -12.05
N ASN A 363 17.12 15.22 -12.60
CA ASN A 363 18.20 14.23 -12.55
C ASN A 363 18.62 13.93 -11.12
N SER A 364 18.71 14.96 -10.26
CA SER A 364 18.96 14.81 -8.82
C SER A 364 17.90 13.94 -8.14
N VAL A 365 16.62 14.10 -8.48
CA VAL A 365 15.55 13.26 -7.92
C VAL A 365 15.72 11.79 -8.30
N TYR A 366 16.03 11.48 -9.56
CA TYR A 366 16.27 10.10 -10.00
C TYR A 366 17.48 9.49 -9.29
N HIS A 367 18.58 10.23 -9.19
CA HIS A 367 19.77 9.79 -8.46
C HIS A 367 19.47 9.57 -6.97
N SER A 368 18.74 10.48 -6.33
CA SER A 368 18.38 10.39 -4.89
C SER A 368 17.50 9.17 -4.60
N LEU A 369 16.50 8.91 -5.43
CA LEU A 369 15.65 7.72 -5.30
C LEU A 369 16.46 6.44 -5.47
N ALA A 370 17.25 6.34 -6.55
CA ALA A 370 18.05 5.15 -6.83
C ALA A 370 19.14 4.91 -5.78
N TYR A 371 19.77 5.98 -5.27
CA TYR A 371 20.70 5.91 -4.15
C TYR A 371 20.04 5.35 -2.89
N CYS A 372 18.86 5.88 -2.54
CA CYS A 372 18.10 5.40 -1.40
C CYS A 372 17.72 3.91 -1.53
N TYR A 373 17.38 3.45 -2.74
CA TYR A 373 17.14 2.02 -2.99
C TYR A 373 18.42 1.20 -2.80
N GLY A 374 19.57 1.73 -3.20
CA GLY A 374 20.89 1.08 -2.99
C GLY A 374 21.24 0.92 -1.52
N GLU A 375 21.02 1.99 -0.71
CA GLU A 375 21.23 1.93 0.74
C GLU A 375 20.27 0.92 1.39
N ALA A 376 18.97 1.00 1.07
CA ALA A 376 17.98 0.09 1.62
C ALA A 376 18.24 -1.38 1.24
N PHE A 377 18.79 -1.63 0.04
CA PHE A 377 19.16 -2.98 -0.39
C PHE A 377 20.35 -3.51 0.42
N ARG A 378 21.40 -2.71 0.65
CA ARG A 378 22.54 -3.08 1.50
C ARG A 378 22.12 -3.36 2.94
N GLU A 379 21.24 -2.51 3.51
CA GLU A 379 20.66 -2.73 4.84
C GLU A 379 19.86 -4.04 4.88
N LEU A 380 19.06 -4.34 3.85
CA LEU A 380 18.30 -5.58 3.74
C LEU A 380 19.21 -6.81 3.77
N GLU A 381 20.31 -6.81 2.99
CA GLU A 381 21.31 -7.87 3.00
C GLU A 381 21.96 -8.04 4.37
N ALA A 382 22.34 -6.93 5.00
CA ALA A 382 22.99 -6.94 6.33
C ALA A 382 22.06 -7.49 7.42
N LEU A 383 20.77 -7.08 7.42
CA LEU A 383 19.79 -7.47 8.44
C LEU A 383 19.31 -8.90 8.29
N THR A 384 19.26 -9.42 7.06
CA THR A 384 18.80 -10.79 6.79
C THR A 384 19.96 -11.81 6.76
N GLY A 385 21.20 -11.35 6.59
CA GLY A 385 22.35 -12.21 6.34
C GLY A 385 22.31 -12.94 4.99
N GLN A 386 21.44 -12.50 4.09
CA GLN A 386 21.26 -13.09 2.76
C GLN A 386 21.85 -12.17 1.69
N HIS A 387 22.23 -12.72 0.56
CA HIS A 387 22.73 -11.97 -0.59
C HIS A 387 22.00 -12.38 -1.86
N TRP A 388 21.74 -11.41 -2.73
CA TRP A 388 21.00 -11.63 -3.97
C TRP A 388 21.68 -10.91 -5.14
N ASP A 389 21.59 -11.50 -6.32
CA ASP A 389 22.11 -10.92 -7.55
C ASP A 389 21.08 -10.13 -8.34
N LYS A 390 19.78 -10.29 -8.00
CA LYS A 390 18.67 -9.70 -8.73
C LYS A 390 17.78 -8.88 -7.82
N LEU A 391 17.17 -7.84 -8.39
CA LEU A 391 16.07 -7.04 -7.79
C LEU A 391 14.92 -6.98 -8.79
N TYR A 392 13.76 -7.45 -8.39
CA TYR A 392 12.52 -7.37 -9.19
C TYR A 392 11.81 -6.05 -8.93
N ILE A 393 11.56 -5.25 -9.97
CA ILE A 393 10.83 -3.98 -9.86
C ILE A 393 9.48 -4.13 -10.55
N ALA A 394 8.39 -3.85 -9.82
CA ALA A 394 7.03 -3.83 -10.34
C ALA A 394 6.34 -2.48 -10.07
N GLY A 395 5.19 -2.27 -10.67
CA GLY A 395 4.43 -1.02 -10.56
C GLY A 395 4.84 0.03 -11.59
N GLY A 396 4.33 1.26 -11.39
CA GLY A 396 4.54 2.35 -12.36
C GLY A 396 5.99 2.70 -12.64
N GLY A 397 6.86 2.61 -11.62
CA GLY A 397 8.29 2.87 -11.74
C GLY A 397 9.05 1.89 -12.63
N ALA A 398 8.53 0.66 -12.79
CA ALA A 398 9.14 -0.33 -13.70
C ALA A 398 9.17 0.15 -15.16
N LYS A 399 8.33 1.12 -15.54
CA LYS A 399 8.30 1.74 -16.87
C LYS A 399 9.38 2.80 -17.07
N ASN A 400 10.06 3.24 -16.00
CA ASN A 400 11.09 4.29 -16.07
C ASN A 400 12.49 3.65 -16.22
N ALA A 401 12.95 3.52 -17.46
CA ALA A 401 14.23 2.90 -17.78
C ALA A 401 15.42 3.61 -17.09
N THR A 402 15.43 4.94 -17.06
CA THR A 402 16.49 5.73 -16.41
C THR A 402 16.59 5.44 -14.92
N LEU A 403 15.44 5.42 -14.20
CA LEU A 403 15.42 5.07 -12.78
C LEU A 403 15.87 3.62 -12.55
N ASN A 404 15.47 2.69 -13.41
CA ASN A 404 15.87 1.29 -13.32
C ASN A 404 17.39 1.10 -13.56
N GLU A 405 17.98 1.79 -14.53
CA GLU A 405 19.43 1.79 -14.79
C GLU A 405 20.21 2.37 -13.59
N LEU A 406 19.77 3.50 -13.05
CA LEU A 406 20.36 4.08 -11.84
C LEU A 406 20.20 3.15 -10.63
N THR A 407 19.06 2.48 -10.50
CA THR A 407 18.83 1.50 -9.43
C THR A 407 19.82 0.34 -9.57
N ALA A 408 20.03 -0.19 -10.77
CA ALA A 408 21.06 -1.22 -11.02
C ALA A 408 22.46 -0.72 -10.65
N HIS A 409 22.79 0.52 -11.00
CA HIS A 409 24.07 1.15 -10.67
C HIS A 409 24.29 1.25 -9.15
N TYR A 410 23.32 1.80 -8.40
CA TYR A 410 23.48 2.04 -6.96
C TYR A 410 23.34 0.78 -6.11
N THR A 411 22.55 -0.21 -6.55
CA THR A 411 22.45 -1.50 -5.86
C THR A 411 23.60 -2.46 -6.22
N GLY A 412 24.19 -2.31 -7.42
CA GLY A 412 25.13 -3.29 -7.99
C GLY A 412 24.46 -4.60 -8.39
N LYS A 413 23.12 -4.61 -8.58
CA LYS A 413 22.32 -5.81 -8.85
C LYS A 413 21.71 -5.77 -10.25
N GLN A 414 21.42 -6.97 -10.78
CA GLN A 414 20.59 -7.07 -11.98
C GLN A 414 19.16 -6.65 -11.68
N VAL A 415 18.69 -5.58 -12.29
CA VAL A 415 17.29 -5.14 -12.19
C VAL A 415 16.45 -5.89 -13.23
N VAL A 416 15.36 -6.51 -12.75
CA VAL A 416 14.33 -7.15 -13.57
C VAL A 416 13.06 -6.29 -13.47
N ALA A 417 12.92 -5.35 -14.41
CA ALA A 417 11.77 -4.45 -14.45
C ALA A 417 10.57 -5.12 -15.10
N LEU A 418 9.46 -5.17 -14.38
CA LEU A 418 8.21 -5.81 -14.77
C LEU A 418 7.10 -4.76 -14.88
N PRO A 419 6.84 -4.19 -16.07
CA PRO A 419 5.81 -3.18 -16.27
C PRO A 419 4.39 -3.81 -16.27
N ILE A 420 4.07 -4.56 -15.23
CA ILE A 420 2.81 -5.28 -15.05
C ILE A 420 1.95 -4.60 -13.98
N GLU A 421 0.67 -4.85 -14.05
CA GLU A 421 -0.31 -4.48 -13.03
C GLU A 421 -0.24 -5.49 -11.86
N ALA A 422 0.88 -5.46 -11.14
CA ALA A 422 1.25 -6.51 -10.17
C ALA A 422 0.18 -6.69 -9.09
N THR A 423 -0.41 -5.60 -8.59
CA THR A 423 -1.46 -5.63 -7.56
C THR A 423 -2.67 -6.43 -8.02
N ALA A 424 -3.25 -6.06 -9.17
CA ALA A 424 -4.40 -6.77 -9.72
C ALA A 424 -4.08 -8.22 -10.09
N ILE A 425 -2.88 -8.48 -10.63
CA ILE A 425 -2.41 -9.84 -10.95
C ILE A 425 -2.32 -10.70 -9.68
N GLY A 426 -1.78 -10.15 -8.59
CA GLY A 426 -1.68 -10.86 -7.31
C GLY A 426 -3.04 -11.13 -6.69
N ASN A 427 -3.92 -10.14 -6.71
CA ASN A 427 -5.31 -10.30 -6.28
C ASN A 427 -5.99 -11.45 -7.06
N LEU A 428 -5.90 -11.46 -8.39
CA LEU A 428 -6.43 -12.54 -9.24
C LEU A 428 -5.81 -13.90 -8.91
N LYS A 429 -4.48 -13.99 -8.75
CA LYS A 429 -3.80 -15.24 -8.40
C LYS A 429 -4.29 -15.82 -7.08
N ILE A 430 -4.49 -14.98 -6.06
CA ILE A 430 -5.06 -15.42 -4.78
C ILE A 430 -6.45 -15.99 -4.98
N GLN A 431 -7.33 -15.29 -5.71
CA GLN A 431 -8.68 -15.77 -6.00
C GLN A 431 -8.66 -17.13 -6.74
N MET A 432 -7.78 -17.27 -7.75
CA MET A 432 -7.66 -18.49 -8.56
C MET A 432 -7.06 -19.68 -7.80
N SER A 433 -6.32 -19.43 -6.72
CA SER A 433 -5.69 -20.49 -5.90
C SER A 433 -6.62 -21.05 -4.84
N ILE A 434 -7.80 -20.47 -4.63
CA ILE A 434 -8.78 -20.97 -3.65
C ILE A 434 -9.35 -22.31 -4.15
N PRO A 435 -9.23 -23.40 -3.36
CA PRO A 435 -9.82 -24.69 -3.72
C PRO A 435 -11.35 -24.59 -3.88
N GLU A 436 -11.94 -25.41 -4.77
CA GLU A 436 -13.40 -25.49 -4.88
C GLU A 436 -13.99 -25.95 -3.52
N GLY A 437 -14.71 -25.01 -2.86
CA GLY A 437 -15.36 -25.26 -1.57
C GLY A 437 -14.56 -24.89 -0.31
N GLY A 438 -13.41 -24.19 -0.43
CA GLY A 438 -12.51 -23.92 0.71
C GLY A 438 -11.91 -22.52 0.79
N THR A 439 -11.15 -22.36 1.87
CA THR A 439 -10.11 -21.31 2.07
C THR A 439 -8.73 -21.87 1.69
N LEU A 440 -7.77 -21.00 1.37
CA LEU A 440 -6.36 -21.37 1.20
C LEU A 440 -5.76 -21.99 2.45
#